data_5ba641411f3a68e8bc4dab0030daefee
#
_entry.id   5ba641411f3a68e8bc4dab0030daefee
#
_cell.length_a   1.000
_cell.length_b   1.000
_cell.length_c   1.000
_cell.angle_alpha   90.00
_cell.angle_beta   90.00
_cell.angle_gamma   90.00
#
_symmetry.space_group_name_H-M   'P 1'
#
loop_
_entity.id
_entity.type
_entity.pdbx_description
1 polymer ?
#
loop_
_entity_poly.entity_id
_entity_poly.type
_entity_poly.pdbx_seq_one_letter_code
_entity_poly.pdbx_strand_id
1 'polypeptide(L)'
;MRDRHWSMPFLNYPSYLEEKINIICKKFNVDIFKGNRMCHLLSTKSNKGKAINALKKYSNVQNIEIIGLGDSPNDLPLLLNSDIKIVIPGIDGPNLNLLDQLKDLEFTLASEPNGYGWKNEINKLINKRELS
;
A
#
# COMPACT_ATOMS: atom_id res chain seq x y z
N MET A 1 18.87 20.16 10.16
CA MET A 1 17.41 20.12 10.36
C MET A 1 16.92 18.75 9.88
N ARG A 2 16.41 17.93 10.75
CA ARG A 2 15.80 16.67 10.32
C ARG A 2 14.47 17.00 9.66
N ASP A 3 14.32 16.73 8.38
CA ASP A 3 13.05 16.78 7.68
C ASP A 3 12.10 15.77 8.33
N ARG A 4 11.27 16.25 9.25
CA ARG A 4 10.23 15.42 9.83
C ARG A 4 9.11 15.31 8.81
N HIS A 5 9.01 14.17 8.18
CA HIS A 5 7.85 13.86 7.34
C HIS A 5 6.63 13.64 8.24
N TRP A 6 5.70 14.57 8.19
CA TRP A 6 4.46 14.48 8.94
C TRP A 6 3.41 13.79 8.10
N SER A 7 2.76 12.79 8.68
CA SER A 7 1.50 12.27 8.19
C SER A 7 0.39 12.93 9.02
N MET A 8 -0.58 13.56 8.35
CA MET A 8 -1.75 14.13 9.01
C MET A 8 -2.96 13.24 8.70
N PRO A 9 -3.44 12.43 9.65
CA PRO A 9 -4.64 11.64 9.48
C PRO A 9 -5.88 12.51 9.67
N PHE A 10 -6.92 12.27 8.87
CA PHE A 10 -8.25 12.87 9.03
C PHE A 10 -9.32 11.94 8.47
N LEU A 11 -10.58 12.19 8.80
CA LEU A 11 -11.70 11.38 8.34
C LEU A 11 -11.86 11.45 6.82
N ASN A 12 -12.34 10.36 6.21
CA ASN A 12 -12.66 10.34 4.80
C ASN A 12 -13.68 11.42 4.45
N TYR A 13 -13.51 12.05 3.31
CA TYR A 13 -14.37 13.09 2.79
C TYR A 13 -15.29 12.54 1.68
N PRO A 14 -16.42 13.20 1.40
CA PRO A 14 -17.31 12.82 0.32
C PRO A 14 -16.62 12.89 -1.05
N SER A 15 -16.97 11.96 -1.95
CA SER A 15 -16.34 11.84 -3.27
C SER A 15 -16.48 13.11 -4.15
N TYR A 16 -17.55 13.91 -3.97
CA TYR A 16 -17.73 15.16 -4.72
C TYR A 16 -16.69 16.25 -4.41
N LEU A 17 -15.95 16.11 -3.31
CA LEU A 17 -14.86 17.04 -2.95
C LEU A 17 -13.50 16.59 -3.50
N GLU A 18 -13.39 15.38 -4.06
CA GLU A 18 -12.12 14.76 -4.44
C GLU A 18 -11.31 15.60 -5.42
N GLU A 19 -11.96 16.13 -6.45
CA GLU A 19 -11.29 16.96 -7.46
C GLU A 19 -10.71 18.25 -6.85
N LYS A 20 -11.49 18.93 -6.02
CA LYS A 20 -11.05 20.17 -5.35
C LYS A 20 -9.86 19.90 -4.40
N ILE A 21 -9.95 18.82 -3.65
CA ILE A 21 -8.88 18.41 -2.71
C ILE A 21 -7.61 18.06 -3.47
N ASN A 22 -7.71 17.31 -4.56
CA ASN A 22 -6.56 16.95 -5.39
C ASN A 22 -5.86 18.18 -5.99
N ILE A 23 -6.62 19.18 -6.44
CA ILE A 23 -6.06 20.46 -6.94
C ILE A 23 -5.26 21.16 -5.84
N ILE A 24 -5.83 21.24 -4.63
CA ILE A 24 -5.17 21.88 -3.47
C ILE A 24 -3.91 21.10 -3.09
N CYS A 25 -4.01 19.77 -3.00
CA CYS A 25 -2.87 18.92 -2.67
C CYS A 25 -1.70 19.10 -3.65
N LYS A 26 -1.97 19.13 -4.94
CA LYS A 26 -0.95 19.40 -5.97
C LYS A 26 -0.25 20.74 -5.78
N LYS A 27 -1.01 21.79 -5.46
CA LYS A 27 -0.46 23.12 -5.21
C LYS A 27 0.56 23.14 -4.07
N PHE A 28 0.37 22.31 -3.06
CA PHE A 28 1.24 22.25 -1.89
C PHE A 28 2.24 21.08 -1.91
N ASN A 29 2.37 20.36 -3.02
CA ASN A 29 3.22 19.16 -3.14
C ASN A 29 2.92 18.11 -2.07
N VAL A 30 1.64 17.84 -1.89
CA VAL A 30 1.12 16.86 -0.94
C VAL A 30 0.29 15.83 -1.69
N ASP A 31 0.45 14.57 -1.35
CA ASP A 31 -0.40 13.48 -1.81
C ASP A 31 -1.42 13.14 -0.73
N ILE A 32 -2.63 12.77 -1.15
CA ILE A 32 -3.66 12.27 -0.28
C ILE A 32 -3.88 10.79 -0.53
N PHE A 33 -3.88 10.01 0.52
CA PHE A 33 -4.11 8.57 0.48
C PHE A 33 -5.35 8.20 1.30
N LYS A 34 -6.34 7.66 0.63
CA LYS A 34 -7.55 7.15 1.29
C LYS A 34 -7.29 5.75 1.83
N GLY A 35 -7.41 5.59 3.13
CA GLY A 35 -7.54 4.29 3.78
C GLY A 35 -9.00 3.85 3.90
N ASN A 36 -9.26 2.80 4.64
CA ASN A 36 -10.62 2.27 4.80
C ASN A 36 -11.54 3.21 5.62
N ARG A 37 -11.00 3.96 6.56
CA ARG A 37 -11.74 4.87 7.45
C ARG A 37 -11.21 6.29 7.46
N MET A 38 -9.94 6.46 7.20
CA MET A 38 -9.24 7.73 7.31
C MET A 38 -8.43 8.02 6.07
N CYS A 39 -8.20 9.29 5.82
CA CYS A 39 -7.25 9.76 4.83
C CYS A 39 -5.94 10.17 5.49
N HIS A 40 -4.87 10.14 4.74
CA HIS A 40 -3.55 10.60 5.14
C HIS A 40 -3.02 11.60 4.12
N LEU A 41 -2.54 12.73 4.60
CA LEU A 41 -1.75 13.68 3.81
C LEU A 41 -0.28 13.38 4.02
N LEU A 42 0.43 13.19 2.93
CA LEU A 42 1.87 12.92 2.94
C LEU A 42 2.58 13.86 1.95
N SER A 43 3.80 14.23 2.23
CA SER A 43 4.63 14.88 1.22
C SER A 43 4.73 14.01 -0.03
N THR A 44 4.68 14.61 -1.23
CA THR A 44 4.89 13.89 -2.50
C THR A 44 6.23 13.15 -2.55
N LYS A 45 7.18 13.51 -1.69
CA LYS A 45 8.48 12.84 -1.55
C LYS A 45 8.45 11.61 -0.65
N SER A 46 7.33 11.34 0.03
CA SER A 46 7.26 10.31 1.08
C SER A 46 6.02 9.43 0.89
N ASN A 47 6.23 8.19 0.52
CA ASN A 47 5.20 7.14 0.53
C ASN A 47 5.85 5.75 0.70
N LYS A 48 5.04 4.73 0.93
CA LYS A 48 5.51 3.36 1.15
C LYS A 48 6.32 2.80 -0.03
N GLY A 49 5.96 3.15 -1.26
CA GLY A 49 6.68 2.72 -2.46
C GLY A 49 8.09 3.33 -2.56
N LYS A 50 8.24 4.61 -2.20
CA LYS A 50 9.54 5.27 -2.16
C LYS A 50 10.43 4.70 -1.07
N ALA A 51 9.86 4.32 0.08
CA ALA A 51 10.59 3.62 1.13
C ALA A 51 11.15 2.27 0.65
N ILE A 52 10.37 1.50 -0.13
CA ILE A 52 10.83 0.25 -0.74
C ILE A 52 11.98 0.48 -1.71
N ASN A 53 11.88 1.50 -2.57
CA ASN A 53 12.95 1.83 -3.51
C ASN A 53 14.23 2.28 -2.80
N ALA A 54 14.11 3.03 -1.71
CA ALA A 54 15.24 3.39 -0.86
C ALA A 54 15.87 2.16 -0.19
N LEU A 55 15.04 1.25 0.32
CA LEU A 55 15.52 -0.02 0.91
C LEU A 55 16.29 -0.85 -0.11
N LYS A 56 15.77 -1.03 -1.33
CA LYS A 56 16.47 -1.71 -2.42
C LYS A 56 17.82 -1.06 -2.74
N LYS A 57 17.87 0.27 -2.79
CA LYS A 57 19.07 1.04 -3.13
C LYS A 57 20.16 0.95 -2.05
N TYR A 58 19.77 1.01 -0.78
CA TYR A 58 20.71 1.10 0.34
C TYR A 58 20.99 -0.25 1.03
N SER A 59 20.24 -1.29 0.70
CA SER A 59 20.55 -2.63 1.19
C SER A 59 21.75 -3.20 0.44
N ASN A 60 22.69 -3.78 1.19
CA ASN A 60 23.83 -4.50 0.62
C ASN A 60 23.44 -5.93 0.17
N VAL A 61 22.18 -6.28 0.24
CA VAL A 61 21.67 -7.61 -0.14
C VAL A 61 21.30 -7.59 -1.62
N GLN A 62 21.98 -8.40 -2.41
CA GLN A 62 21.64 -8.62 -3.83
C GLN A 62 20.47 -9.60 -3.94
N ASN A 63 19.64 -9.41 -4.96
CA ASN A 63 18.49 -10.28 -5.26
C ASN A 63 17.42 -10.33 -4.15
N ILE A 64 17.05 -9.17 -3.62
CA ILE A 64 15.93 -9.08 -2.69
C ILE A 64 14.62 -9.21 -3.46
N GLU A 65 13.78 -10.17 -3.06
CA GLU A 65 12.39 -10.24 -3.46
C GLU A 65 11.51 -9.60 -2.39
N ILE A 66 10.66 -8.68 -2.79
CA ILE A 66 9.79 -7.92 -1.90
C ILE A 66 8.36 -8.44 -2.01
N ILE A 67 7.81 -8.82 -0.88
CA ILE A 67 6.42 -9.22 -0.72
C ILE A 67 5.67 -8.05 -0.10
N GLY A 68 4.79 -7.42 -0.85
CA GLY A 68 3.92 -6.34 -0.38
C GLY A 68 2.56 -6.87 0.04
N LEU A 69 2.11 -6.49 1.23
CA LEU A 69 0.77 -6.78 1.72
C LEU A 69 0.04 -5.47 1.98
N GLY A 70 -1.19 -5.36 1.50
CA GLY A 70 -1.99 -4.16 1.65
C GLY A 70 -3.48 -4.44 1.70
N ASP A 71 -4.24 -3.56 2.34
CA ASP A 71 -5.68 -3.70 2.52
C ASP A 71 -6.48 -2.51 1.98
N SER A 72 -5.80 -1.42 1.60
CA SER A 72 -6.47 -0.18 1.22
C SER A 72 -5.66 0.63 0.19
N PRO A 73 -6.26 1.63 -0.48
CA PRO A 73 -5.60 2.42 -1.52
C PRO A 73 -4.30 3.12 -1.09
N ASN A 74 -4.11 3.41 0.20
CA ASN A 74 -2.86 3.96 0.70
C ASN A 74 -1.67 2.98 0.63
N ASP A 75 -1.94 1.69 0.43
CA ASP A 75 -0.93 0.65 0.22
C ASP A 75 -0.56 0.45 -1.26
N LEU A 76 -1.29 1.09 -2.18
CA LEU A 76 -1.03 0.94 -3.61
C LEU A 76 0.43 1.23 -3.99
N PRO A 77 1.09 2.29 -3.50
CA PRO A 77 2.50 2.53 -3.82
C PRO A 77 3.42 1.42 -3.33
N LEU A 78 3.12 0.79 -2.20
CA LEU A 78 3.84 -0.38 -1.69
C LEU A 78 3.65 -1.56 -2.64
N LEU A 79 2.40 -1.90 -2.97
CA LEU A 79 2.07 -3.04 -3.83
C LEU A 79 2.67 -2.90 -5.22
N LEU A 80 2.62 -1.70 -5.83
CA LEU A 80 3.19 -1.44 -7.15
C LEU A 80 4.71 -1.62 -7.19
N ASN A 81 5.41 -1.41 -6.07
CA ASN A 81 6.86 -1.56 -5.96
C ASN A 81 7.29 -2.91 -5.37
N SER A 82 6.37 -3.83 -5.17
CA SER A 82 6.63 -5.17 -4.67
C SER A 82 6.67 -6.20 -5.81
N ASP A 83 7.48 -7.24 -5.65
CA ASP A 83 7.58 -8.32 -6.61
C ASP A 83 6.37 -9.26 -6.50
N ILE A 84 5.97 -9.59 -5.27
CA ILE A 84 4.74 -10.31 -4.96
C ILE A 84 3.76 -9.35 -4.27
N LYS A 85 2.54 -9.29 -4.80
CA LYS A 85 1.48 -8.39 -4.31
C LYS A 85 0.37 -9.22 -3.68
N ILE A 86 0.07 -8.95 -2.41
CA ILE A 86 -0.99 -9.64 -1.67
C ILE A 86 -1.97 -8.60 -1.13
N VAL A 87 -3.22 -8.73 -1.53
CA VAL A 87 -4.32 -7.93 -0.99
C VAL A 87 -4.98 -8.68 0.16
N ILE A 88 -5.07 -8.05 1.30
CA ILE A 88 -5.70 -8.61 2.50
C ILE A 88 -7.11 -8.02 2.62
N PRO A 89 -8.16 -8.85 2.60
CA PRO A 89 -9.51 -8.35 2.82
C PRO A 89 -9.76 -7.96 4.27
N GLY A 90 -10.68 -7.04 4.49
CA GLY A 90 -11.29 -6.81 5.80
C GLY A 90 -12.36 -7.86 6.12
N ILE A 91 -13.01 -7.75 7.27
CA ILE A 91 -14.12 -8.64 7.67
C ILE A 91 -15.28 -8.56 6.67
N ASP A 92 -15.54 -7.38 6.12
CA ASP A 92 -16.62 -7.13 5.17
C ASP A 92 -16.20 -7.37 3.70
N GLY A 93 -15.02 -7.93 3.48
CA GLY A 93 -14.47 -8.19 2.17
C GLY A 93 -13.32 -7.25 1.77
N PRO A 94 -12.79 -7.40 0.56
CA PRO A 94 -11.67 -6.59 0.08
C PRO A 94 -12.10 -5.17 -0.27
N ASN A 95 -11.17 -4.24 -0.23
CA ASN A 95 -11.37 -2.87 -0.70
C ASN A 95 -11.49 -2.87 -2.23
N LEU A 96 -12.70 -2.60 -2.74
CA LEU A 96 -13.00 -2.66 -4.17
C LEU A 96 -12.22 -1.63 -4.98
N ASN A 97 -11.94 -0.47 -4.39
CA ASN A 97 -11.17 0.58 -5.05
C ASN A 97 -9.71 0.16 -5.24
N LEU A 98 -9.12 -0.53 -4.27
CA LEU A 98 -7.79 -1.11 -4.40
C LEU A 98 -7.76 -2.19 -5.48
N LEU A 99 -8.76 -3.08 -5.50
CA LEU A 99 -8.85 -4.13 -6.53
C LEU A 99 -8.97 -3.55 -7.93
N ASP A 100 -9.78 -2.51 -8.12
CA ASP A 100 -9.91 -1.84 -9.43
C ASP A 100 -8.59 -1.24 -9.90
N GLN A 101 -7.80 -0.67 -9.00
CA GLN A 101 -6.48 -0.13 -9.32
C GLN A 101 -5.43 -1.20 -9.63
N LEU A 102 -5.64 -2.44 -9.21
CA LEU A 102 -4.74 -3.58 -9.45
C LEU A 102 -5.21 -4.52 -10.57
N LYS A 103 -6.37 -4.30 -11.16
CA LYS A 103 -7.04 -5.24 -12.09
C LYS A 103 -6.20 -5.71 -13.28
N ASP A 104 -5.28 -4.87 -13.75
CA ASP A 104 -4.40 -5.17 -14.89
C ASP A 104 -3.04 -5.75 -14.46
N LEU A 105 -2.88 -6.04 -13.17
CA LEU A 105 -1.66 -6.56 -12.58
C LEU A 105 -1.90 -7.93 -11.96
N GLU A 106 -0.83 -8.72 -11.88
CA GLU A 106 -0.85 -9.97 -11.13
C GLU A 106 -0.77 -9.69 -9.63
N PHE A 107 -1.74 -10.18 -8.88
CA PHE A 107 -1.78 -10.13 -7.42
C PHE A 107 -2.53 -11.31 -6.83
N THR A 108 -2.32 -11.57 -5.56
CA THR A 108 -3.06 -12.57 -4.78
C THR A 108 -4.05 -11.88 -3.86
N LEU A 109 -5.31 -12.30 -3.88
CA LEU A 109 -6.29 -11.93 -2.85
C LEU A 109 -6.30 -13.02 -1.78
N ALA A 110 -5.97 -12.65 -0.54
CA ALA A 110 -6.02 -13.59 0.57
C ALA A 110 -7.45 -14.09 0.83
N SER A 111 -7.59 -15.37 1.16
CA SER A 111 -8.90 -15.99 1.43
C SER A 111 -9.48 -15.63 2.79
N GLU A 112 -8.64 -15.23 3.73
CA GLU A 112 -9.00 -14.90 5.10
C GLU A 112 -8.76 -13.41 5.37
N PRO A 113 -9.56 -12.78 6.24
CA PRO A 113 -9.40 -11.37 6.55
C PRO A 113 -8.27 -11.10 7.55
N ASN A 114 -7.81 -9.85 7.55
CA ASN A 114 -6.89 -9.28 8.54
C ASN A 114 -5.63 -10.13 8.77
N GLY A 115 -5.22 -10.30 10.02
CA GLY A 115 -4.02 -11.03 10.39
C GLY A 115 -4.01 -12.52 10.01
N TYR A 116 -5.18 -13.16 9.89
CA TYR A 116 -5.28 -14.55 9.43
C TYR A 116 -4.90 -14.66 7.95
N GLY A 117 -5.41 -13.76 7.11
CA GLY A 117 -5.03 -13.70 5.71
C GLY A 117 -3.54 -13.46 5.53
N TRP A 118 -2.99 -12.51 6.26
CA TRP A 118 -1.57 -12.22 6.27
C TRP A 118 -0.73 -13.46 6.62
N LYS A 119 -1.05 -14.10 7.75
CA LYS A 119 -0.35 -15.31 8.22
C LYS A 119 -0.41 -16.45 7.19
N ASN A 120 -1.60 -16.71 6.64
CA ASN A 120 -1.81 -17.83 5.74
C ASN A 120 -1.04 -17.65 4.43
N GLU A 121 -1.07 -16.45 3.84
CA GLU A 121 -0.37 -16.18 2.59
C GLU A 121 1.16 -16.22 2.77
N ILE A 122 1.69 -15.68 3.86
CA ILE A 122 3.13 -15.76 4.15
C ILE A 122 3.55 -17.23 4.37
N ASN A 123 2.78 -18.02 5.11
CA ASN A 123 3.08 -19.44 5.31
C ASN A 123 3.08 -20.22 3.99
N LYS A 124 2.14 -19.95 3.08
CA LYS A 124 2.13 -20.57 1.74
C LYS A 124 3.43 -20.28 0.97
N LEU A 125 3.89 -19.03 1.01
CA LEU A 125 5.12 -18.62 0.33
C LEU A 125 6.36 -19.28 0.93
N ILE A 126 6.46 -19.34 2.25
CA ILE A 126 7.57 -20.01 2.96
C ILE A 126 7.59 -21.51 2.60
N ASN A 127 6.45 -22.20 2.74
CA ASN A 127 6.36 -23.62 2.44
C ASN A 127 6.69 -23.95 0.99
N LYS A 128 6.23 -23.12 0.04
CA LYS A 128 6.57 -23.29 -1.39
C LYS A 128 8.07 -23.18 -1.65
N ARG A 129 8.79 -22.36 -0.89
CA ARG A 129 10.24 -22.19 -1.02
C ARG A 129 11.03 -23.31 -0.35
N GLU A 130 10.55 -23.84 0.76
CA GLU A 130 11.19 -24.97 1.44
C GLU A 130 11.08 -26.28 0.64
N LEU A 131 10.10 -26.39 -0.26
CA LEU A 131 9.87 -27.57 -1.12
C LEU A 131 10.55 -27.47 -2.49
N SER A 132 11.17 -26.35 -2.80
CA SER A 132 11.86 -26.13 -4.09
C SER A 132 13.37 -26.30 -4.02
#